data_52af6d52a9c544d8460eb09dbad560f0
#
_entry.id   52af6d52a9c544d8460eb09dbad560f0
#
_cell.length_a   1.000
_cell.length_b   1.000
_cell.length_c   1.000
_cell.angle_alpha   90.00
_cell.angle_beta   90.00
_cell.angle_gamma   90.00
#
_symmetry.space_group_name_H-M   'P 1'
#
loop_
_entity.id
_entity.type
_entity.pdbx_description
1 polymer ?
#
loop_
_entity_poly.entity_id
_entity_poly.type
_entity_poly.pdbx_seq_one_letter_code
_entity_poly.pdbx_strand_id
1 'polypeptide(L)'
;MTRLRVLLSEASSLTAREHLTVLGTAGVRVEAMSSDPSASCRWGRRARRLHDCPASGTDPAGYLQAVSAVLTEGGFDALPPTHEQAWLFPAAPDRPPPGRRRRWPPRKASPGCRARSPFARLPDELGAPQPRWWPAGDDTLPGQIPYPYFLKAVFSTAGQGVRLVRTPAEHARALTELRASGQELIAQAPAPGQDGQVQALFDDGG
;
A
#
# COMPACT_ATOMS: atom_id res chain seq x y z
N MET A 1 -10.64 -30.76 12.24
CA MET A 1 -9.82 -29.55 12.21
C MET A 1 -10.61 -28.42 11.59
N THR A 2 -10.81 -27.32 12.32
CA THR A 2 -11.54 -26.15 11.79
C THR A 2 -10.69 -25.49 10.71
N ARG A 3 -11.24 -25.34 9.51
CA ARG A 3 -10.52 -24.66 8.40
C ARG A 3 -10.35 -23.18 8.74
N LEU A 4 -9.16 -22.66 8.56
CA LEU A 4 -8.89 -21.22 8.71
C LEU A 4 -9.77 -20.40 7.77
N ARG A 5 -10.27 -19.28 8.28
CA ARG A 5 -11.05 -18.29 7.53
C ARG A 5 -10.29 -16.98 7.45
N VAL A 6 -10.06 -16.51 6.25
CA VAL A 6 -9.30 -15.29 5.98
C VAL A 6 -10.16 -14.31 5.20
N LEU A 7 -10.19 -13.06 5.63
CA LEU A 7 -10.78 -11.94 4.91
C LEU A 7 -9.65 -11.13 4.27
N LEU A 8 -9.59 -11.08 2.94
CA LEU A 8 -8.66 -10.17 2.25
C LEU A 8 -9.22 -8.75 2.25
N SER A 9 -8.35 -7.78 2.41
CA SER A 9 -8.73 -6.37 2.49
C SER A 9 -9.28 -5.79 1.18
N GLU A 10 -8.98 -6.39 0.04
CA GLU A 10 -9.54 -6.02 -1.26
C GLU A 10 -9.42 -7.19 -2.25
N ALA A 11 -10.12 -7.10 -3.40
CA ALA A 11 -10.24 -8.17 -4.39
C ALA A 11 -9.85 -7.76 -5.81
N SER A 12 -9.42 -6.52 -6.04
CA SER A 12 -9.18 -5.98 -7.40
C SER A 12 -7.75 -6.12 -7.86
N SER A 13 -6.78 -6.16 -6.93
CA SER A 13 -5.36 -6.19 -7.27
C SER A 13 -4.86 -7.56 -7.71
N LEU A 14 -3.72 -7.57 -8.42
CA LEU A 14 -2.99 -8.79 -8.75
C LEU A 14 -2.59 -9.54 -7.48
N THR A 15 -2.12 -8.81 -6.47
CA THR A 15 -1.73 -9.35 -5.16
C THR A 15 -2.89 -10.08 -4.47
N ALA A 16 -4.10 -9.52 -4.49
CA ALA A 16 -5.28 -10.19 -3.95
C ALA A 16 -5.57 -11.51 -4.67
N ARG A 17 -5.44 -11.53 -6.00
CA ARG A 17 -5.63 -12.73 -6.81
C ARG A 17 -4.59 -13.82 -6.49
N GLU A 18 -3.35 -13.44 -6.26
CA GLU A 18 -2.28 -14.36 -5.86
C GLU A 18 -2.57 -14.94 -4.47
N HIS A 19 -2.94 -14.12 -3.50
CA HIS A 19 -3.33 -14.57 -2.17
C HIS A 19 -4.51 -15.54 -2.22
N LEU A 20 -5.56 -15.22 -2.99
CA LEU A 20 -6.70 -16.13 -3.21
C LEU A 20 -6.26 -17.47 -3.77
N THR A 21 -5.30 -17.45 -4.69
CA THR A 21 -4.78 -18.67 -5.31
C THR A 21 -4.01 -19.52 -4.32
N VAL A 22 -3.05 -18.94 -3.62
CA VAL A 22 -2.18 -19.66 -2.69
C VAL A 22 -2.97 -20.18 -1.48
N LEU A 23 -3.74 -19.30 -0.82
CA LEU A 23 -4.54 -19.68 0.35
C LEU A 23 -5.63 -20.68 0.00
N GLY A 24 -6.32 -20.49 -1.13
CA GLY A 24 -7.34 -21.43 -1.58
C GLY A 24 -6.77 -22.81 -1.93
N THR A 25 -5.55 -22.88 -2.49
CA THR A 25 -4.85 -24.15 -2.74
C THR A 25 -4.44 -24.84 -1.44
N ALA A 26 -4.08 -24.06 -0.43
CA ALA A 26 -3.79 -24.57 0.93
C ALA A 26 -5.08 -24.97 1.72
N GLY A 27 -6.25 -24.93 1.11
CA GLY A 27 -7.50 -25.29 1.75
C GLY A 27 -8.08 -24.26 2.72
N VAL A 28 -7.54 -23.04 2.74
CA VAL A 28 -8.04 -21.92 3.55
C VAL A 28 -9.36 -21.42 2.96
N ARG A 29 -10.31 -21.10 3.80
CA ARG A 29 -11.56 -20.45 3.38
C ARG A 29 -11.31 -18.95 3.26
N VAL A 30 -11.29 -18.43 2.03
CA VAL A 30 -10.99 -17.03 1.75
C VAL A 30 -12.23 -16.29 1.28
N GLU A 31 -12.46 -15.14 1.87
CA GLU A 31 -13.44 -14.13 1.46
C GLU A 31 -12.70 -12.81 1.28
N ALA A 32 -13.25 -11.86 0.53
CA ALA A 32 -12.56 -10.59 0.27
C ALA A 32 -13.52 -9.41 0.22
N MET A 33 -13.03 -8.23 0.57
CA MET A 33 -13.71 -6.96 0.36
C MET A 33 -13.58 -6.51 -1.10
N SER A 34 -14.57 -5.83 -1.64
CA SER A 34 -14.48 -5.28 -3.00
C SER A 34 -15.30 -4.01 -3.13
N SER A 35 -14.65 -2.96 -3.62
CA SER A 35 -15.29 -1.72 -4.07
C SER A 35 -15.57 -1.71 -5.58
N ASP A 36 -15.12 -2.74 -6.28
CA ASP A 36 -15.26 -2.88 -7.73
C ASP A 36 -16.23 -4.02 -8.06
N PRO A 37 -17.41 -3.71 -8.63
CA PRO A 37 -18.36 -4.72 -9.08
C PRO A 37 -17.81 -5.65 -10.17
N SER A 38 -16.79 -5.18 -10.91
CA SER A 38 -16.14 -5.93 -12.00
C SER A 38 -14.89 -6.69 -11.56
N ALA A 39 -14.55 -6.67 -10.26
CA ALA A 39 -13.34 -7.30 -9.74
C ALA A 39 -13.18 -8.73 -10.26
N SER A 40 -12.03 -9.00 -10.86
CA SER A 40 -11.72 -10.29 -11.51
C SER A 40 -11.85 -11.49 -10.56
N CYS A 41 -11.70 -11.25 -9.27
CA CYS A 41 -11.88 -12.26 -8.23
C CYS A 41 -13.33 -12.78 -8.12
N ARG A 42 -14.34 -12.04 -8.61
CA ARG A 42 -15.76 -12.50 -8.64
C ARG A 42 -15.94 -13.73 -9.51
N TRP A 43 -15.14 -13.89 -10.54
CA TRP A 43 -15.21 -14.98 -11.49
C TRP A 43 -14.36 -16.19 -11.08
N GLY A 44 -13.60 -16.04 -9.99
CA GLY A 44 -12.71 -17.07 -9.47
C GLY A 44 -13.43 -18.02 -8.51
N ARG A 45 -13.28 -19.33 -8.69
CA ARG A 45 -13.85 -20.36 -7.78
C ARG A 45 -13.21 -20.39 -6.38
N ARG A 46 -12.19 -19.57 -6.12
CA ARG A 46 -11.38 -19.61 -4.89
C ARG A 46 -11.84 -18.64 -3.82
N ALA A 47 -12.45 -17.51 -4.20
CA ALA A 47 -13.15 -16.64 -3.26
C ALA A 47 -14.52 -17.24 -2.93
N ARG A 48 -14.80 -17.47 -1.66
CA ARG A 48 -16.10 -17.99 -1.22
C ARG A 48 -17.19 -16.93 -1.27
N ARG A 49 -16.81 -15.69 -0.98
CA ARG A 49 -17.70 -14.54 -1.01
C ARG A 49 -16.89 -13.27 -1.22
N LEU A 50 -17.46 -12.33 -1.96
CA LEU A 50 -17.01 -10.94 -2.01
C LEU A 50 -18.02 -10.08 -1.25
N HIS A 51 -17.49 -9.22 -0.39
CA HIS A 51 -18.27 -8.28 0.40
C HIS A 51 -18.12 -6.90 -0.23
N ASP A 52 -19.23 -6.30 -0.61
CA ASP A 52 -19.21 -4.96 -1.18
C ASP A 52 -18.86 -3.91 -0.11
N CYS A 53 -18.03 -2.95 -0.47
CA CYS A 53 -17.60 -1.87 0.40
C CYS A 53 -17.29 -0.61 -0.41
N PRO A 54 -17.28 0.58 0.22
CA PRO A 54 -16.74 1.79 -0.40
C PRO A 54 -15.26 1.63 -0.77
N ALA A 55 -14.79 2.39 -1.75
CA ALA A 55 -13.37 2.42 -2.07
C ALA A 55 -12.59 3.12 -0.95
N SER A 56 -11.56 2.46 -0.42
CA SER A 56 -10.75 2.95 0.70
C SER A 56 -10.04 4.29 0.45
N GLY A 57 -9.83 4.65 -0.82
CA GLY A 57 -9.20 5.91 -1.21
C GLY A 57 -10.16 7.10 -1.24
N THR A 58 -11.45 6.88 -1.45
CA THR A 58 -12.47 7.94 -1.53
C THR A 58 -13.33 8.04 -0.28
N ASP A 59 -13.61 6.92 0.38
CA ASP A 59 -14.35 6.87 1.64
C ASP A 59 -13.67 5.88 2.61
N PRO A 60 -12.56 6.31 3.26
CA PRO A 60 -11.85 5.46 4.22
C PRO A 60 -12.69 5.07 5.44
N ALA A 61 -13.57 5.96 5.90
CA ALA A 61 -14.41 5.71 7.07
C ALA A 61 -15.48 4.64 6.78
N GLY A 62 -16.20 4.79 5.68
CA GLY A 62 -17.18 3.80 5.23
C GLY A 62 -16.56 2.45 4.91
N TYR A 63 -15.35 2.43 4.32
CA TYR A 63 -14.59 1.20 4.11
C TYR A 63 -14.27 0.49 5.44
N LEU A 64 -13.73 1.21 6.43
CA LEU A 64 -13.41 0.65 7.75
C LEU A 64 -14.64 0.12 8.47
N GLN A 65 -15.76 0.83 8.38
CA GLN A 65 -17.04 0.39 8.94
C GLN A 65 -17.52 -0.92 8.30
N ALA A 66 -17.47 -1.01 6.97
CA ALA A 66 -17.84 -2.24 6.24
C ALA A 66 -16.94 -3.42 6.63
N VAL A 67 -15.62 -3.22 6.69
CA VAL A 67 -14.67 -4.26 7.14
C VAL A 67 -14.97 -4.70 8.57
N SER A 68 -15.25 -3.76 9.48
CA SER A 68 -15.56 -4.05 10.88
C SER A 68 -16.84 -4.89 11.01
N ALA A 69 -17.89 -4.54 10.26
CA ALA A 69 -19.15 -5.31 10.25
C ALA A 69 -18.92 -6.76 9.77
N VAL A 70 -18.22 -6.94 8.64
CA VAL A 70 -17.90 -8.26 8.08
C VAL A 70 -17.06 -9.10 9.05
N LEU A 71 -16.09 -8.50 9.72
CA LEU A 71 -15.25 -9.19 10.71
C LEU A 71 -16.06 -9.61 11.94
N THR A 72 -17.00 -8.80 12.39
CA THR A 72 -17.83 -9.06 13.56
C THR A 72 -18.77 -10.23 13.31
N GLU A 73 -19.38 -10.29 12.15
CA GLU A 73 -20.33 -11.33 11.77
C GLU A 73 -19.64 -12.62 11.29
N GLY A 74 -18.47 -12.49 10.64
CA GLY A 74 -17.92 -13.56 9.84
C GLY A 74 -17.05 -14.58 10.56
N GLY A 75 -16.58 -14.36 11.80
CA GLY A 75 -15.71 -15.28 12.52
C GLY A 75 -14.39 -15.59 11.81
N PHE A 76 -13.75 -14.58 11.24
CA PHE A 76 -12.46 -14.69 10.54
C PHE A 76 -11.29 -14.81 11.52
N ASP A 77 -10.30 -15.60 11.15
CA ASP A 77 -9.06 -15.80 11.92
C ASP A 77 -8.01 -14.74 11.59
N ALA A 78 -8.00 -14.19 10.36
CA ALA A 78 -7.04 -13.17 9.94
C ALA A 78 -7.62 -12.19 8.89
N LEU A 79 -7.05 -10.97 8.88
CA LEU A 79 -7.29 -9.93 7.89
C LEU A 79 -5.93 -9.46 7.34
N PRO A 80 -5.31 -10.16 6.39
CA PRO A 80 -4.11 -9.67 5.75
C PRO A 80 -4.45 -8.49 4.83
N PRO A 81 -3.74 -7.36 4.96
CA PRO A 81 -3.85 -6.28 3.99
C PRO A 81 -3.17 -6.72 2.69
N THR A 82 -3.87 -6.56 1.57
CA THR A 82 -3.35 -6.96 0.26
C THR A 82 -2.78 -5.79 -0.53
N HIS A 83 -3.07 -4.55 -0.10
CA HIS A 83 -2.63 -3.34 -0.79
C HIS A 83 -2.55 -2.13 0.16
N GLU A 84 -3.01 -0.96 -0.27
CA GLU A 84 -2.97 0.32 0.45
C GLU A 84 -3.65 0.27 1.84
N GLN A 85 -4.54 -0.67 2.09
CA GLN A 85 -5.26 -0.81 3.36
C GLN A 85 -4.32 -1.12 4.53
N ALA A 86 -3.09 -1.56 4.26
CA ALA A 86 -2.10 -1.85 5.30
C ALA A 86 -1.78 -0.65 6.21
N TRP A 87 -1.92 0.59 5.71
CA TRP A 87 -1.75 1.80 6.51
C TRP A 87 -3.05 2.28 7.14
N LEU A 88 -4.19 1.99 6.50
CA LEU A 88 -5.49 2.45 6.96
C LEU A 88 -5.92 1.74 8.25
N PHE A 89 -5.70 0.44 8.34
CA PHE A 89 -6.07 -0.34 9.51
C PHE A 89 -5.40 0.12 10.82
N PRO A 90 -4.10 0.42 10.87
CA PRO A 90 -3.48 0.97 12.09
C PRO A 90 -4.05 2.31 12.54
N ALA A 91 -4.54 3.11 11.60
CA ALA A 91 -5.13 4.43 11.87
C ALA A 91 -6.60 4.36 12.30
N ALA A 92 -7.26 3.19 12.17
CA ALA A 92 -8.67 3.04 12.53
C ALA A 92 -8.88 3.25 14.04
N PRO A 93 -9.76 4.19 14.45
CA PRO A 93 -10.04 4.46 15.88
C PRO A 93 -10.75 3.29 16.55
N ASP A 94 -11.72 2.69 15.86
CA ASP A 94 -12.55 1.59 16.35
C ASP A 94 -12.11 0.27 15.73
N ARG A 95 -11.21 -0.42 16.39
CA ARG A 95 -10.82 -1.76 16.00
C ARG A 95 -11.83 -2.77 16.50
N PRO A 96 -12.30 -3.70 15.64
CA PRO A 96 -13.04 -4.84 16.17
C PRO A 96 -12.18 -5.57 17.20
N PRO A 97 -12.76 -6.02 18.33
CA PRO A 97 -12.01 -6.69 19.37
C PRO A 97 -11.25 -7.88 18.79
N PRO A 98 -10.00 -8.10 19.20
CA PRO A 98 -9.21 -9.24 18.73
C PRO A 98 -9.95 -10.53 19.14
N GLY A 99 -10.46 -11.29 18.16
CA GLY A 99 -10.83 -12.67 18.38
C GLY A 99 -9.57 -13.48 18.75
N ARG A 100 -9.71 -14.64 19.38
CA ARG A 100 -8.59 -15.48 19.87
C ARG A 100 -7.52 -15.80 18.83
N ARG A 101 -7.73 -15.51 17.53
CA ARG A 101 -6.80 -15.73 16.41
C ARG A 101 -6.75 -14.59 15.41
N ARG A 102 -7.43 -13.45 15.68
CA ARG A 102 -7.42 -12.32 14.74
C ARG A 102 -6.09 -11.58 14.82
N ARG A 103 -5.30 -11.64 13.78
CA ARG A 103 -4.15 -10.77 13.60
C ARG A 103 -4.55 -9.53 12.82
N TRP A 104 -4.76 -8.46 13.53
CA TRP A 104 -4.91 -7.12 12.97
C TRP A 104 -3.51 -6.51 12.85
N PRO A 105 -3.21 -5.77 11.79
CA PRO A 105 -1.92 -5.09 11.68
C PRO A 105 -1.62 -4.25 12.93
N PRO A 106 -0.41 -4.30 13.48
CA PRO A 106 -0.07 -3.59 14.70
C PRO A 106 -0.20 -2.07 14.53
N ARG A 107 -0.61 -1.37 15.60
CA ARG A 107 -0.71 0.11 15.62
C ARG A 107 0.61 0.82 15.31
N LYS A 108 1.73 0.14 15.53
CA LYS A 108 3.08 0.67 15.34
C LYS A 108 3.61 0.56 13.90
N ALA A 109 2.83 0.06 12.94
CA ALA A 109 3.19 0.22 11.54
C ALA A 109 3.25 1.73 11.26
N SER A 110 4.45 2.27 11.33
CA SER A 110 4.69 3.72 11.27
C SER A 110 4.07 4.30 10.01
N PRO A 111 3.21 5.31 10.10
CA PRO A 111 2.74 6.05 8.93
C PRO A 111 3.90 6.57 8.07
N GLY A 112 5.06 6.80 8.71
CA GLY A 112 6.28 7.28 8.07
C GLY A 112 6.86 6.33 7.01
N CYS A 113 6.68 5.02 7.13
CA CYS A 113 7.28 4.08 6.16
C CYS A 113 6.62 4.08 4.78
N ARG A 114 5.45 4.71 4.61
CA ARG A 114 4.75 4.75 3.32
C ARG A 114 4.82 6.08 2.60
N ALA A 115 5.03 7.15 3.31
CA ALA A 115 5.34 8.43 2.70
C ALA A 115 6.80 8.42 2.26
N ARG A 116 7.06 8.75 1.01
CA ARG A 116 8.43 8.69 0.45
C ARG A 116 9.41 9.63 1.16
N SER A 117 8.95 10.78 1.64
CA SER A 117 9.82 11.71 2.37
C SER A 117 10.29 11.16 3.72
N PRO A 118 9.41 10.68 4.63
CA PRO A 118 9.86 10.03 5.86
C PRO A 118 10.63 8.73 5.61
N PHE A 119 10.25 7.96 4.59
CA PHE A 119 10.99 6.74 4.23
C PHE A 119 12.40 7.06 3.72
N ALA A 120 12.57 8.12 2.94
CA ALA A 120 13.90 8.53 2.47
C ALA A 120 14.79 9.10 3.59
N ARG A 121 14.21 9.66 4.64
CA ARG A 121 14.97 10.11 5.82
C ARG A 121 15.48 8.96 6.69
N LEU A 122 14.71 7.88 6.80
CA LEU A 122 15.08 6.75 7.63
C LEU A 122 16.42 6.09 7.26
N PRO A 123 16.74 5.79 6.00
CA PRO A 123 18.08 5.32 5.61
C PRO A 123 19.18 6.33 5.93
N ASP A 124 18.93 7.63 5.78
CA ASP A 124 19.91 8.67 6.15
C ASP A 124 20.21 8.63 7.66
N GLU A 125 19.19 8.52 8.50
CA GLU A 125 19.32 8.40 9.96
C GLU A 125 20.04 7.12 10.38
N LEU A 126 19.84 6.02 9.64
CA LEU A 126 20.48 4.72 9.90
C LEU A 126 21.86 4.58 9.25
N GLY A 127 22.31 5.55 8.47
CA GLY A 127 23.54 5.44 7.68
C GLY A 127 23.48 4.35 6.60
N ALA A 128 22.28 3.97 6.18
CA ALA A 128 22.08 2.94 5.15
C ALA A 128 22.26 3.52 3.75
N PRO A 129 22.85 2.76 2.81
CA PRO A 129 23.05 3.24 1.45
C PRO A 129 21.70 3.47 0.75
N GLN A 130 21.53 4.64 0.15
CA GLN A 130 20.38 4.97 -0.68
C GLN A 130 20.76 5.97 -1.79
N PRO A 131 19.96 6.04 -2.87
CA PRO A 131 20.13 7.10 -3.86
C PRO A 131 19.91 8.48 -3.23
N ARG A 132 20.73 9.46 -3.61
CA ARG A 132 20.55 10.85 -3.15
C ARG A 132 19.15 11.33 -3.48
N TRP A 133 18.54 12.06 -2.55
CA TRP A 133 17.20 12.60 -2.70
C TRP A 133 17.11 14.03 -2.18
N TRP A 134 16.07 14.74 -2.62
CA TRP A 134 15.80 16.14 -2.25
C TRP A 134 14.28 16.35 -2.12
N PRO A 135 13.83 17.15 -1.17
CA PRO A 135 12.46 17.66 -1.20
C PRO A 135 12.28 18.49 -2.49
N ALA A 136 11.20 18.26 -3.21
CA ALA A 136 10.87 19.01 -4.42
C ALA A 136 9.78 20.02 -4.11
N GLY A 137 10.16 21.15 -3.50
CA GLY A 137 9.29 22.29 -3.25
C GLY A 137 9.28 23.30 -4.41
N ASP A 138 8.59 24.43 -4.19
CA ASP A 138 8.54 25.53 -5.17
C ASP A 138 9.91 26.16 -5.43
N ASP A 139 10.78 26.13 -4.43
CA ASP A 139 12.12 26.71 -4.47
C ASP A 139 13.20 25.73 -4.98
N THR A 140 12.82 24.48 -5.31
CA THR A 140 13.78 23.51 -5.83
C THR A 140 14.01 23.79 -7.31
N LEU A 141 15.10 24.49 -7.59
CA LEU A 141 15.48 24.84 -8.96
C LEU A 141 15.98 23.60 -9.71
N PRO A 142 15.58 23.41 -10.98
CA PRO A 142 16.03 22.30 -11.80
C PRO A 142 17.54 22.15 -11.88
N GLY A 143 18.29 23.25 -11.81
CA GLY A 143 19.76 23.24 -11.86
C GLY A 143 20.47 22.76 -10.59
N GLN A 144 19.76 22.57 -9.48
CA GLN A 144 20.34 22.07 -8.24
C GLN A 144 20.39 20.53 -8.18
N ILE A 145 19.61 19.86 -9.03
CA ILE A 145 19.53 18.41 -9.09
C ILE A 145 20.10 17.94 -10.43
N PRO A 146 21.16 17.11 -10.43
CA PRO A 146 21.72 16.59 -11.66
C PRO A 146 20.74 15.67 -12.39
N TYR A 147 20.57 15.88 -13.69
CA TYR A 147 19.81 14.98 -14.55
C TYR A 147 20.57 13.68 -14.85
N PRO A 148 19.89 12.56 -15.07
CA PRO A 148 18.46 12.36 -14.87
C PRO A 148 18.10 12.14 -13.39
N TYR A 149 16.83 12.39 -13.02
CA TYR A 149 16.31 12.04 -11.71
C TYR A 149 14.83 11.66 -11.81
N PHE A 150 14.31 11.01 -10.77
CA PHE A 150 12.90 10.71 -10.62
C PHE A 150 12.22 11.78 -9.77
N LEU A 151 11.18 12.40 -10.29
CA LEU A 151 10.25 13.22 -9.51
C LEU A 151 9.10 12.33 -9.05
N LYS A 152 8.81 12.33 -7.75
CA LYS A 152 7.89 11.39 -7.14
C LYS A 152 6.92 12.09 -6.19
N ALA A 153 5.61 11.82 -6.31
CA ALA A 153 4.64 12.18 -5.28
C ALA A 153 4.90 11.34 -4.02
N VAL A 154 4.74 11.97 -2.85
CA VAL A 154 5.03 11.33 -1.56
C VAL A 154 4.19 10.08 -1.34
N PHE A 155 2.92 10.12 -1.74
CA PHE A 155 2.04 8.95 -1.73
C PHE A 155 1.65 8.59 -3.17
N SER A 156 2.08 7.44 -3.64
CA SER A 156 1.58 6.87 -4.89
C SER A 156 1.92 5.39 -4.99
N THR A 157 1.18 4.68 -5.83
CA THR A 157 1.31 3.25 -6.08
C THR A 157 1.49 2.96 -7.56
N ALA A 158 1.99 1.77 -7.88
CA ALA A 158 2.13 1.27 -9.26
C ALA A 158 2.82 2.24 -10.24
N GLY A 159 3.73 3.09 -9.76
CA GLY A 159 4.45 4.05 -10.59
C GLY A 159 3.65 5.28 -11.03
N GLN A 160 2.36 5.38 -10.69
CA GLN A 160 1.49 6.47 -11.18
C GLN A 160 1.99 7.86 -10.79
N GLY A 161 2.52 8.03 -9.58
CA GLY A 161 3.09 9.28 -9.08
C GLY A 161 4.60 9.41 -9.28
N VAL A 162 5.19 8.78 -10.31
CA VAL A 162 6.63 8.81 -10.57
C VAL A 162 6.89 9.24 -12.02
N ARG A 163 7.78 10.21 -12.21
CA ARG A 163 8.21 10.67 -13.53
C ARG A 163 9.73 10.70 -13.60
N LEU A 164 10.29 10.09 -14.62
CA LEU A 164 11.72 10.26 -14.95
C LEU A 164 11.92 11.59 -15.67
N VAL A 165 12.82 12.40 -15.16
CA VAL A 165 13.09 13.76 -15.63
C VAL A 165 14.52 13.81 -16.16
N ARG A 166 14.71 14.18 -17.42
CA ARG A 166 16.01 14.29 -18.09
C ARG A 166 16.36 15.69 -18.50
N THR A 167 15.35 16.57 -18.55
CA THR A 167 15.51 17.95 -19.04
C THR A 167 14.70 18.94 -18.21
N PRO A 168 15.03 20.23 -18.21
CA PRO A 168 14.22 21.27 -17.55
C PRO A 168 12.77 21.31 -18.04
N ALA A 169 12.52 21.06 -19.32
CA ALA A 169 11.19 21.03 -19.88
C ALA A 169 10.36 19.83 -19.34
N GLU A 170 10.98 18.65 -19.23
CA GLU A 170 10.36 17.49 -18.60
C GLU A 170 10.08 17.74 -17.12
N HIS A 171 10.99 18.45 -16.40
CA HIS A 171 10.75 18.85 -15.02
C HIS A 171 9.50 19.70 -14.88
N ALA A 172 9.39 20.78 -15.65
CA ALA A 172 8.24 21.69 -15.59
C ALA A 172 6.91 20.94 -15.84
N ARG A 173 6.88 20.08 -16.84
CA ARG A 173 5.70 19.26 -17.15
C ARG A 173 5.35 18.28 -16.02
N ALA A 174 6.33 17.53 -15.53
CA ALA A 174 6.15 16.56 -14.47
C ALA A 174 5.71 17.23 -13.16
N LEU A 175 6.25 18.40 -12.86
CA LEU A 175 5.90 19.20 -11.69
C LEU A 175 4.44 19.64 -11.75
N THR A 176 3.99 20.20 -12.89
CA THR A 176 2.60 20.61 -13.10
C THR A 176 1.64 19.43 -12.94
N GLU A 177 1.98 18.28 -13.55
CA GLU A 177 1.16 17.08 -13.50
C GLU A 177 1.03 16.51 -12.07
N LEU A 178 2.15 16.37 -11.35
CA LEU A 178 2.15 15.76 -10.02
C LEU A 178 1.60 16.69 -8.94
N ARG A 179 1.76 18.00 -9.07
CA ARG A 179 1.17 18.99 -8.15
C ARG A 179 -0.36 19.01 -8.16
N ALA A 180 -0.98 18.61 -9.26
CA ALA A 180 -2.45 18.50 -9.32
C ALA A 180 -3.02 17.57 -8.24
N SER A 181 -2.21 16.67 -7.67
CA SER A 181 -2.61 15.80 -6.55
C SER A 181 -2.60 16.50 -5.17
N GLY A 182 -2.07 17.72 -5.05
CA GLY A 182 -1.91 18.44 -3.79
C GLY A 182 -0.88 17.82 -2.82
N GLN A 183 -0.07 16.87 -3.28
CA GLN A 183 0.88 16.16 -2.43
C GLN A 183 2.26 16.82 -2.46
N GLU A 184 3.02 16.60 -1.39
CA GLU A 184 4.46 16.87 -1.41
C GLU A 184 5.16 15.99 -2.46
N LEU A 185 6.25 16.52 -3.01
CA LEU A 185 7.07 15.82 -4.00
C LEU A 185 8.49 15.64 -3.48
N ILE A 186 9.14 14.59 -3.93
CA ILE A 186 10.59 14.40 -3.78
C ILE A 186 11.23 14.17 -5.15
N ALA A 187 12.47 14.66 -5.29
CA ALA A 187 13.35 14.27 -6.38
C ALA A 187 14.35 13.24 -5.86
N GLN A 188 14.66 12.22 -6.64
CA GLN A 188 15.61 11.18 -6.26
C GLN A 188 16.47 10.77 -7.45
N ALA A 189 17.79 10.69 -7.23
CA ALA A 189 18.72 10.19 -8.23
C ALA A 189 18.42 8.72 -8.60
N PRO A 190 18.71 8.30 -9.85
CA PRO A 190 18.65 6.89 -10.19
C PRO A 190 19.65 6.09 -9.36
N ALA A 191 19.27 4.88 -8.96
CA ALA A 191 20.20 3.89 -8.40
C ALA A 191 20.85 3.14 -9.55
N PRO A 192 22.17 2.95 -9.55
CA PRO A 192 22.81 2.03 -10.47
C PRO A 192 22.56 0.59 -10.05
N GLY A 193 22.51 -0.33 -11.00
CA GLY A 193 22.39 -1.76 -10.75
C GLY A 193 21.15 -2.39 -11.38
N GLN A 194 20.86 -3.61 -10.95
CA GLN A 194 19.68 -4.35 -11.37
C GLN A 194 18.53 -4.07 -10.40
N ASP A 195 17.31 -4.00 -10.93
CA ASP A 195 16.12 -3.92 -10.09
C ASP A 195 15.93 -5.21 -9.29
N GLY A 196 15.62 -5.06 -8.01
CA GLY A 196 15.36 -6.17 -7.11
C GLY A 196 14.26 -5.81 -6.11
N GLN A 197 13.61 -6.83 -5.58
CA GLN A 197 12.63 -6.70 -4.52
C GLN A 197 12.95 -7.67 -3.38
N VAL A 198 12.91 -7.17 -2.16
CA VAL A 198 12.99 -7.98 -0.95
C VAL A 198 11.65 -7.94 -0.24
N GLN A 199 11.14 -9.12 0.11
CA GLN A 199 9.97 -9.27 0.97
C GLN A 199 10.39 -10.00 2.23
N ALA A 200 9.97 -9.49 3.38
CA ALA A 200 10.27 -10.11 4.66
C ALA A 200 9.02 -10.16 5.54
N LEU A 201 8.89 -11.25 6.27
CA LEU A 201 7.90 -11.43 7.31
C LEU A 201 8.62 -11.43 8.65
N PHE A 202 8.22 -10.53 9.53
CA PHE A 202 8.73 -10.46 10.90
C PHE A 202 7.64 -10.93 11.85
N ASP A 203 8.03 -11.71 12.85
CA ASP A 203 7.18 -12.04 14.00
C ASP A 203 7.74 -11.40 15.27
N ASP A 204 7.03 -11.56 16.39
CA ASP A 204 7.44 -10.96 17.67
C ASP A 204 8.75 -11.56 18.24
N GLY A 205 9.39 -12.49 17.56
CA GLY A 205 10.62 -13.18 17.94
C GLY A 205 11.88 -12.69 17.21
N GLY A 206 11.77 -11.72 16.29
CA GLY A 206 12.96 -11.10 15.69
C GLY A 206 12.97 -10.99 14.21
#